data_7cee7577695bfa459664a290673b779d
#
_entry.id   7cee7577695bfa459664a290673b779d
#
_cell.length_a   1.000
_cell.length_b   1.000
_cell.length_c   1.000
_cell.angle_alpha   90.00
_cell.angle_beta   90.00
_cell.angle_gamma   90.00
#
_symmetry.space_group_name_H-M   'P 1'
#
loop_
_entity.id
_entity.type
_entity.pdbx_description
1 polymer ?
#
loop_
_entity_poly.entity_id
_entity_poly.type
_entity_poly.pdbx_seq_one_letter_code
_entity_poly.pdbx_strand_id
1 'polypeptide(L)'
;GGWLAYSWQASSRQRAIKLCQAASRACTLVTRPEFRDYSPSFDPQGRWLYFLSLRTYDPVYDSVQFEMSFPRAARPYLVALRAGGAAPFEPEPKGLKDADKDDDKAAPAPLQVDLEGIAQRIVAFPVAESRFGKLAGASQGKVLWTMLPIEGQQGRGGHKEGTGRLEVFDFDSQRAETLMDKADDFQLAADHATVLVRDGKRLRAIAVDHREDRREDADDGGDTPSRKSGWIDL
;
A
#
# COMPACT_ATOMS: atom_id res chain seq x y z
N GLY A 1 1.68 15.39 14.06
CA GLY A 1 0.78 14.26 14.21
C GLY A 1 0.82 13.70 15.62
N GLY A 2 -0.34 13.22 16.12
CA GLY A 2 -0.43 12.67 17.49
C GLY A 2 0.05 11.22 17.62
N TRP A 3 0.25 10.52 16.51
CA TRP A 3 0.60 9.09 16.49
C TRP A 3 1.72 8.78 15.50
N LEU A 4 2.54 7.79 15.85
CA LEU A 4 3.59 7.22 15.01
C LEU A 4 3.33 5.72 14.85
N ALA A 5 3.32 5.23 13.60
CA ALA A 5 3.30 3.81 13.29
C ALA A 5 4.64 3.38 12.69
N TYR A 6 5.16 2.24 13.11
CA TYR A 6 6.39 1.69 12.54
C TYR A 6 6.43 0.16 12.63
N SER A 7 7.22 -0.43 11.76
CA SER A 7 7.51 -1.86 11.80
C SER A 7 8.63 -2.13 12.80
N TRP A 8 8.30 -2.85 13.85
CA TRP A 8 9.25 -3.26 14.92
C TRP A 8 9.74 -4.68 14.68
N GLN A 9 11.05 -4.85 14.65
CA GLN A 9 11.66 -6.15 14.48
C GLN A 9 11.73 -6.88 15.82
N ALA A 10 10.93 -7.93 15.97
CA ALA A 10 10.89 -8.77 17.16
C ALA A 10 11.98 -9.84 17.15
N SER A 11 12.31 -10.37 15.97
CA SER A 11 13.38 -11.36 15.74
C SER A 11 13.97 -11.19 14.34
N SER A 12 14.93 -12.02 13.94
CA SER A 12 15.49 -12.01 12.59
C SER A 12 14.46 -12.27 11.49
N ARG A 13 13.35 -12.94 11.82
CA ARG A 13 12.32 -13.35 10.85
C ARG A 13 10.95 -12.72 11.10
N GLN A 14 10.70 -12.18 12.29
CA GLN A 14 9.40 -11.67 12.71
C GLN A 14 9.41 -10.16 12.89
N ARG A 15 8.38 -9.51 12.38
CA ARG A 15 8.13 -8.08 12.55
C ARG A 15 6.69 -7.85 12.94
N ALA A 16 6.46 -6.87 13.77
CA ALA A 16 5.12 -6.45 14.17
C ALA A 16 4.96 -4.94 13.95
N ILE A 17 3.73 -4.48 13.80
CA ILE A 17 3.43 -3.06 13.76
C ILE A 17 3.22 -2.55 15.19
N LYS A 18 3.90 -1.46 15.53
CA LYS A 18 3.69 -0.70 16.76
C LYS A 18 3.09 0.66 16.47
N LEU A 19 2.21 1.09 17.36
CA LEU A 19 1.70 2.46 17.44
C LEU A 19 2.21 3.13 18.69
N CYS A 20 2.76 4.33 18.55
CA CYS A 20 3.20 5.16 19.67
C CYS A 20 2.42 6.47 19.68
N GLN A 21 1.86 6.83 20.82
CA GLN A 21 1.27 8.14 21.03
C GLN A 21 2.38 9.16 21.32
N ALA A 22 2.45 10.23 20.54
CA ALA A 22 3.53 11.20 20.62
C ALA A 22 3.56 11.94 21.98
N ALA A 23 2.40 12.25 22.54
CA ALA A 23 2.30 12.99 23.79
C ALA A 23 2.76 12.18 25.01
N SER A 24 2.29 10.93 25.13
CA SER A 24 2.61 10.06 26.27
C SER A 24 3.87 9.22 26.06
N ARG A 25 4.38 9.13 24.83
CA ARG A 25 5.44 8.21 24.39
C ARG A 25 5.13 6.73 24.63
N ALA A 26 3.88 6.41 24.96
CA ALA A 26 3.43 5.04 25.14
C ALA A 26 3.32 4.34 23.78
N CYS A 27 3.89 3.14 23.68
CA CYS A 27 3.87 2.33 22.48
C CYS A 27 3.12 1.02 22.74
N THR A 28 2.24 0.65 21.81
CA THR A 28 1.43 -0.56 21.88
C THR A 28 1.61 -1.40 20.62
N LEU A 29 1.62 -2.71 20.74
CA LEU A 29 1.61 -3.64 19.62
C LEU A 29 0.22 -3.61 18.96
N VAL A 30 0.18 -3.34 17.66
CA VAL A 30 -1.03 -3.45 16.82
C VAL A 30 -1.18 -4.87 16.30
N THR A 31 -0.06 -5.46 15.88
CA THR A 31 -0.03 -6.84 15.39
C THR A 31 0.85 -7.69 16.31
N ARG A 32 0.56 -8.99 16.36
CA ARG A 32 1.41 -9.93 17.10
C ARG A 32 2.68 -10.24 16.30
N PRO A 33 3.85 -10.45 16.95
CA PRO A 33 5.09 -10.77 16.26
C PRO A 33 5.14 -12.25 15.79
N GLU A 34 4.10 -12.69 15.12
CA GLU A 34 3.97 -14.04 14.57
C GLU A 34 4.36 -14.08 13.09
N PHE A 35 4.20 -12.95 12.41
CA PHE A 35 4.42 -12.81 10.98
C PHE A 35 5.52 -11.79 10.68
N ARG A 36 5.58 -11.34 9.44
CA ARG A 36 6.48 -10.29 8.99
C ARG A 36 5.68 -9.12 8.48
N ASP A 37 5.29 -8.21 9.39
CA ASP A 37 4.48 -7.04 9.10
C ASP A 37 5.38 -5.83 8.83
N TYR A 38 5.12 -5.09 7.74
CA TYR A 38 5.96 -3.98 7.30
C TYR A 38 5.17 -2.91 6.55
N SER A 39 5.82 -1.79 6.24
CA SER A 39 5.25 -0.67 5.48
C SER A 39 3.93 -0.13 6.06
N PRO A 40 3.86 0.25 7.37
CA PRO A 40 2.64 0.83 7.91
C PRO A 40 2.39 2.22 7.33
N SER A 41 1.13 2.53 7.02
CA SER A 41 0.68 3.83 6.54
C SER A 41 -0.70 4.14 7.08
N PHE A 42 -0.90 5.36 7.60
CA PHE A 42 -2.21 5.80 8.04
C PHE A 42 -3.12 6.12 6.86
N ASP A 43 -4.40 5.84 7.02
CA ASP A 43 -5.46 6.43 6.22
C ASP A 43 -5.48 7.95 6.46
N PRO A 44 -5.49 8.81 5.43
CA PRO A 44 -5.56 10.26 5.60
C PRO A 44 -6.79 10.73 6.41
N GLN A 45 -7.90 9.99 6.34
CA GLN A 45 -9.11 10.26 7.13
C GLN A 45 -9.06 9.67 8.55
N GLY A 46 -8.00 8.94 8.90
CA GLY A 46 -7.80 8.39 10.25
C GLY A 46 -8.70 7.21 10.62
N ARG A 47 -9.32 6.53 9.65
CA ARG A 47 -10.17 5.35 9.89
C ARG A 47 -9.35 4.09 10.08
N TRP A 48 -8.27 3.94 9.31
CA TRP A 48 -7.50 2.72 9.16
C TRP A 48 -5.99 2.97 9.35
N LEU A 49 -5.28 1.90 9.71
CA LEU A 49 -3.84 1.78 9.53
C LEU A 49 -3.60 0.63 8.55
N TYR A 50 -3.03 0.93 7.40
CA TYR A 50 -2.67 -0.04 6.38
C TYR A 50 -1.28 -0.61 6.63
N PHE A 51 -1.04 -1.84 6.22
CA PHE A 51 0.30 -2.46 6.26
C PHE A 51 0.38 -3.66 5.33
N LEU A 52 1.60 -4.08 5.01
CA LEU A 52 1.88 -5.30 4.28
C LEU A 52 2.28 -6.40 5.26
N SER A 53 1.89 -7.63 4.96
CA SER A 53 2.22 -8.79 5.80
C SER A 53 2.46 -10.04 4.99
N LEU A 54 3.48 -10.83 5.41
CA LEU A 54 3.71 -12.17 4.92
C LEU A 54 3.00 -13.15 5.86
N ARG A 55 1.74 -13.46 5.56
CA ARG A 55 0.89 -14.37 6.36
C ARG A 55 0.37 -15.56 5.55
N THR A 56 0.55 -15.52 4.23
CA THR A 56 0.01 -16.54 3.35
C THR A 56 1.00 -17.65 3.17
N TYR A 57 0.54 -18.86 3.38
CA TYR A 57 1.28 -20.09 3.14
C TYR A 57 0.78 -20.72 1.83
N ASP A 58 1.38 -20.29 0.70
CA ASP A 58 1.11 -20.82 -0.64
C ASP A 58 2.44 -21.25 -1.28
N PRO A 59 2.97 -22.44 -0.93
CA PRO A 59 4.26 -22.88 -1.41
C PRO A 59 4.21 -23.29 -2.87
N VAL A 60 5.21 -22.88 -3.62
CA VAL A 60 5.51 -23.43 -4.95
C VAL A 60 6.61 -24.47 -4.79
N TYR A 61 6.29 -25.71 -5.18
CA TYR A 61 7.24 -26.82 -5.10
C TYR A 61 8.17 -26.83 -6.33
N ASP A 62 9.46 -26.84 -6.08
CA ASP A 62 10.48 -27.06 -7.11
C ASP A 62 10.75 -28.57 -7.26
N SER A 63 10.35 -29.13 -8.40
CA SER A 63 10.53 -30.57 -8.70
C SER A 63 11.99 -30.94 -9.03
N VAL A 64 12.87 -29.96 -9.23
CA VAL A 64 14.30 -30.19 -9.57
C VAL A 64 15.16 -30.24 -8.32
N GLN A 65 14.98 -29.28 -7.41
CA GLN A 65 15.76 -29.20 -6.16
C GLN A 65 14.99 -29.73 -4.94
N PHE A 66 13.73 -30.09 -5.11
CA PHE A 66 12.84 -30.59 -4.03
C PHE A 66 12.69 -29.59 -2.88
N GLU A 67 12.78 -28.30 -3.16
CA GLU A 67 12.60 -27.22 -2.20
C GLU A 67 11.26 -26.52 -2.37
N MET A 68 10.79 -25.88 -1.31
CA MET A 68 9.60 -25.05 -1.33
C MET A 68 9.99 -23.59 -1.40
N SER A 69 9.37 -22.85 -2.31
CA SER A 69 9.49 -21.41 -2.45
C SER A 69 8.15 -20.74 -2.12
N PHE A 70 8.20 -19.50 -1.59
CA PHE A 70 7.01 -18.72 -1.23
C PHE A 70 7.01 -17.39 -1.98
N PRO A 71 6.91 -17.39 -3.31
CA PRO A 71 7.00 -16.16 -4.09
C PRO A 71 5.79 -15.22 -3.88
N ARG A 72 4.67 -15.74 -3.42
CA ARG A 72 3.40 -15.02 -3.21
C ARG A 72 2.99 -15.07 -1.75
N ALA A 73 3.85 -14.65 -0.84
CA ALA A 73 3.55 -14.72 0.60
C ALA A 73 3.00 -13.40 1.18
N ALA A 74 3.10 -12.29 0.44
CA ALA A 74 2.68 -10.98 0.92
C ALA A 74 1.28 -10.62 0.44
N ARG A 75 0.56 -9.87 1.30
CA ARG A 75 -0.75 -9.30 1.03
C ARG A 75 -0.90 -7.98 1.79
N PRO A 76 -1.63 -6.99 1.29
CA PRO A 76 -2.01 -5.82 2.06
C PRO A 76 -3.10 -6.15 3.07
N TYR A 77 -3.00 -5.52 4.23
CA TYR A 77 -3.93 -5.60 5.35
C TYR A 77 -4.28 -4.20 5.84
N LEU A 78 -5.40 -4.09 6.50
CA LEU A 78 -5.74 -2.92 7.29
C LEU A 78 -6.16 -3.32 8.70
N VAL A 79 -6.06 -2.37 9.62
CA VAL A 79 -6.62 -2.48 10.96
C VAL A 79 -7.49 -1.26 11.23
N ALA A 80 -8.71 -1.50 11.73
CA ALA A 80 -9.59 -0.41 12.13
C ALA A 80 -9.04 0.27 13.40
N LEU A 81 -8.83 1.59 13.33
CA LEU A 81 -8.32 2.38 14.45
C LEU A 81 -9.38 2.61 15.52
N ARG A 82 -10.67 2.60 15.15
CA ARG A 82 -11.81 2.72 16.07
C ARG A 82 -12.52 1.38 16.24
N ALA A 83 -12.97 1.10 17.45
CA ALA A 83 -13.88 0.00 17.71
C ALA A 83 -15.29 0.33 17.19
N GLY A 84 -16.00 -0.67 16.65
CA GLY A 84 -17.39 -0.49 16.20
C GLY A 84 -17.58 0.23 14.86
N GLY A 85 -16.51 0.45 14.10
CA GLY A 85 -16.60 0.93 12.70
C GLY A 85 -17.19 -0.12 11.76
N ALA A 86 -17.75 0.33 10.63
CA ALA A 86 -18.23 -0.56 9.56
C ALA A 86 -17.10 -1.45 9.05
N ALA A 87 -17.45 -2.67 8.63
CA ALA A 87 -16.46 -3.57 8.02
C ALA A 87 -16.01 -3.00 6.66
N PRO A 88 -14.68 -2.95 6.41
CA PRO A 88 -14.13 -2.15 5.31
C PRO A 88 -14.48 -2.67 3.91
N PHE A 89 -14.88 -3.93 3.78
CA PHE A 89 -15.14 -4.60 2.50
C PHE A 89 -16.52 -5.25 2.43
N GLU A 90 -17.43 -4.91 3.34
CA GLU A 90 -18.82 -5.34 3.22
C GLU A 90 -19.51 -4.52 2.13
N PRO A 91 -20.23 -5.18 1.20
CA PRO A 91 -21.02 -4.46 0.20
C PRO A 91 -22.17 -3.71 0.90
N GLU A 92 -22.16 -2.39 0.81
CA GLU A 92 -23.32 -1.61 1.23
C GLU A 92 -24.49 -1.88 0.26
N PRO A 93 -25.69 -2.20 0.75
CA PRO A 93 -26.85 -2.37 -0.11
C PRO A 93 -27.10 -1.07 -0.91
N LYS A 94 -27.23 -1.18 -2.23
CA LYS A 94 -27.56 -0.04 -3.08
C LYS A 94 -28.90 0.57 -2.63
N GLY A 95 -28.85 1.77 -2.10
CA GLY A 95 -30.04 2.50 -1.61
C GLY A 95 -29.95 3.01 -0.17
N LEU A 96 -28.98 2.55 0.63
CA LEU A 96 -28.67 3.05 1.98
C LEU A 96 -27.40 3.94 1.96
N LYS A 97 -27.23 4.77 0.93
CA LYS A 97 -26.22 5.83 1.03
C LYS A 97 -26.78 6.89 1.96
N ASP A 98 -26.40 6.83 3.21
CA ASP A 98 -26.61 7.92 4.13
C ASP A 98 -26.01 9.21 3.55
N ALA A 99 -26.77 10.30 3.67
CA ALA A 99 -26.43 11.61 3.11
C ALA A 99 -25.22 12.28 3.83
N ASP A 100 -24.49 11.55 4.65
CA ASP A 100 -23.37 12.07 5.47
C ASP A 100 -21.99 11.99 4.80
N LYS A 101 -21.92 11.82 3.47
CA LYS A 101 -20.62 11.82 2.74
C LYS A 101 -20.06 13.22 2.43
N ASP A 102 -20.53 14.28 3.08
CA ASP A 102 -19.97 15.64 2.91
C ASP A 102 -18.81 15.98 3.87
N ASP A 103 -18.26 14.98 4.57
CA ASP A 103 -17.18 15.17 5.55
C ASP A 103 -15.77 15.40 4.95
N ASP A 104 -15.61 15.37 3.64
CA ASP A 104 -14.31 15.61 2.98
C ASP A 104 -13.80 17.06 3.09
N LYS A 105 -14.57 17.98 3.66
CA LYS A 105 -14.20 19.41 3.81
C LYS A 105 -13.93 19.86 5.24
N ALA A 106 -14.21 19.03 6.23
CA ALA A 106 -13.91 19.38 7.62
C ALA A 106 -12.40 19.24 7.88
N ALA A 107 -11.82 20.18 8.64
CA ALA A 107 -10.45 20.05 9.13
C ALA A 107 -10.30 18.69 9.84
N PRO A 108 -9.24 17.93 9.56
CA PRO A 108 -9.10 16.57 10.07
C PRO A 108 -9.16 16.59 11.60
N ALA A 109 -10.16 15.93 12.15
CA ALA A 109 -10.30 15.74 13.59
C ALA A 109 -9.05 15.01 14.13
N PRO A 110 -8.64 15.25 15.39
CA PRO A 110 -7.51 14.54 15.97
C PRO A 110 -7.69 13.02 15.85
N LEU A 111 -6.67 12.33 15.36
CA LEU A 111 -6.71 10.88 15.19
C LEU A 111 -6.97 10.20 16.53
N GLN A 112 -8.06 9.46 16.61
CA GLN A 112 -8.45 8.69 17.79
C GLN A 112 -8.20 7.20 17.52
N VAL A 113 -7.58 6.53 18.49
CA VAL A 113 -7.24 5.11 18.39
C VAL A 113 -7.73 4.37 19.63
N ASP A 114 -8.56 3.36 19.42
CA ASP A 114 -9.01 2.44 20.44
C ASP A 114 -8.05 1.26 20.47
N LEU A 115 -7.15 1.24 21.46
CA LEU A 115 -6.07 0.23 21.54
C LEU A 115 -6.58 -1.14 22.00
N GLU A 116 -7.63 -1.18 22.83
CA GLU A 116 -8.20 -2.44 23.29
C GLU A 116 -8.75 -3.26 22.12
N GLY A 117 -8.34 -4.52 22.04
CA GLY A 117 -8.78 -5.43 20.98
C GLY A 117 -8.32 -5.05 19.55
N ILE A 118 -7.36 -4.14 19.38
CA ILE A 118 -6.94 -3.66 18.06
C ILE A 118 -6.45 -4.78 17.13
N ALA A 119 -5.79 -5.79 17.68
CA ALA A 119 -5.27 -6.91 16.91
C ALA A 119 -6.38 -7.81 16.30
N GLN A 120 -7.60 -7.77 16.84
CA GLN A 120 -8.75 -8.50 16.31
C GLN A 120 -9.45 -7.77 15.15
N ARG A 121 -9.13 -6.50 14.91
CA ARG A 121 -9.72 -5.67 13.85
C ARG A 121 -8.89 -5.63 12.57
N ILE A 122 -8.01 -6.62 12.40
CA ILE A 122 -7.16 -6.75 11.20
C ILE A 122 -7.94 -7.50 10.13
N VAL A 123 -8.02 -6.90 8.93
CA VAL A 123 -8.72 -7.46 7.77
C VAL A 123 -7.78 -7.43 6.56
N ALA A 124 -7.79 -8.49 5.75
CA ALA A 124 -7.04 -8.56 4.50
C ALA A 124 -7.77 -7.79 3.38
N PHE A 125 -7.02 -7.12 2.52
CA PHE A 125 -7.59 -6.59 1.28
C PHE A 125 -8.07 -7.72 0.37
N PRO A 126 -9.16 -7.49 -0.41
CA PRO A 126 -9.71 -8.50 -1.33
C PRO A 126 -8.89 -8.56 -2.63
N VAL A 127 -7.59 -8.74 -2.51
CA VAL A 127 -6.64 -8.86 -3.63
C VAL A 127 -5.82 -10.14 -3.48
N ALA A 128 -5.32 -10.66 -4.59
CA ALA A 128 -4.48 -11.85 -4.56
C ALA A 128 -3.13 -11.58 -3.88
N GLU A 129 -2.58 -12.61 -3.31
CA GLU A 129 -1.22 -12.60 -2.78
C GLU A 129 -0.20 -12.38 -3.89
N SER A 130 0.83 -11.59 -3.60
CA SER A 130 1.89 -11.29 -4.56
C SER A 130 3.17 -10.83 -3.84
N ARG A 131 4.10 -10.27 -4.59
CA ARG A 131 5.29 -9.63 -4.06
C ARG A 131 5.06 -8.12 -3.98
N PHE A 132 4.61 -7.65 -2.83
CA PHE A 132 4.39 -6.22 -2.56
C PHE A 132 5.65 -5.59 -1.96
N GLY A 133 6.00 -4.38 -2.40
CA GLY A 133 7.15 -3.62 -1.88
C GLY A 133 6.76 -2.60 -0.82
N LYS A 134 6.04 -1.57 -1.21
CA LYS A 134 5.65 -0.44 -0.37
C LYS A 134 4.16 -0.19 -0.48
N LEU A 135 3.56 0.35 0.58
CA LEU A 135 2.15 0.71 0.64
C LEU A 135 1.99 2.12 1.23
N ALA A 136 1.02 2.88 0.76
CA ALA A 136 0.64 4.17 1.33
C ALA A 136 -0.86 4.45 1.17
N GLY A 137 -1.46 5.03 2.21
CA GLY A 137 -2.84 5.54 2.19
C GLY A 137 -2.92 6.87 1.46
N ALA A 138 -3.83 6.99 0.50
CA ALA A 138 -4.08 8.18 -0.28
C ALA A 138 -5.46 8.77 0.02
N SER A 139 -5.71 9.97 -0.48
CA SER A 139 -7.01 10.65 -0.36
C SER A 139 -8.13 9.90 -1.07
N GLN A 140 -9.37 10.29 -0.84
CA GLN A 140 -10.56 9.75 -1.51
C GLN A 140 -10.73 8.22 -1.39
N GLY A 141 -10.38 7.64 -0.23
CA GLY A 141 -10.53 6.22 -0.01
C GLY A 141 -9.67 5.35 -0.95
N LYS A 142 -8.45 5.79 -1.23
CA LYS A 142 -7.51 5.05 -2.09
C LYS A 142 -6.27 4.59 -1.34
N VAL A 143 -5.71 3.48 -1.77
CA VAL A 143 -4.46 2.93 -1.22
C VAL A 143 -3.55 2.56 -2.39
N LEU A 144 -2.31 3.02 -2.34
CA LEU A 144 -1.30 2.71 -3.34
C LEU A 144 -0.35 1.65 -2.82
N TRP A 145 0.12 0.81 -3.73
CA TRP A 145 1.23 -0.11 -3.47
C TRP A 145 2.06 -0.42 -4.72
N THR A 146 3.33 -0.71 -4.50
CA THR A 146 4.17 -1.28 -5.55
C THR A 146 3.98 -2.80 -5.57
N MET A 147 3.76 -3.35 -6.75
CA MET A 147 3.77 -4.79 -7.01
C MET A 147 5.02 -5.15 -7.81
N LEU A 148 5.87 -5.98 -7.22
CA LEU A 148 7.14 -6.39 -7.82
C LEU A 148 6.94 -7.69 -8.62
N PRO A 149 7.66 -7.86 -9.75
CA PRO A 149 7.59 -9.09 -10.52
C PRO A 149 8.16 -10.27 -9.71
N ILE A 150 7.61 -11.45 -9.96
CA ILE A 150 8.14 -12.71 -9.46
C ILE A 150 9.06 -13.25 -10.55
N GLU A 151 10.34 -12.99 -10.41
CA GLU A 151 11.37 -13.42 -11.35
C GLU A 151 12.27 -14.46 -10.71
N GLY A 152 12.76 -15.40 -11.52
CA GLY A 152 13.78 -16.34 -11.10
C GLY A 152 15.14 -15.67 -10.92
N GLN A 153 16.09 -16.35 -10.25
CA GLN A 153 17.43 -15.85 -9.96
C GLN A 153 18.23 -15.44 -11.22
N GLN A 154 17.87 -15.99 -12.39
CA GLN A 154 18.47 -15.66 -13.69
C GLN A 154 17.66 -14.62 -14.46
N GLY A 155 16.78 -13.87 -13.83
CA GLY A 155 16.03 -12.79 -14.45
C GLY A 155 16.96 -11.83 -15.21
N ARG A 156 16.48 -11.24 -16.28
CA ARG A 156 17.24 -10.38 -17.20
C ARG A 156 18.00 -9.28 -16.42
N GLY A 157 19.30 -9.47 -16.26
CA GLY A 157 20.20 -8.40 -15.83
C GLY A 157 20.69 -8.45 -14.40
N GLY A 158 20.84 -9.60 -13.78
CA GLY A 158 21.60 -9.80 -12.52
C GLY A 158 21.35 -8.71 -11.47
N HIS A 159 20.73 -9.01 -10.36
CA HIS A 159 20.54 -8.15 -9.18
C HIS A 159 19.83 -6.78 -9.35
N LYS A 160 19.32 -6.39 -10.52
CA LYS A 160 18.34 -5.33 -10.60
C LYS A 160 17.00 -5.96 -10.19
N GLU A 161 16.47 -5.55 -9.05
CA GLU A 161 15.06 -5.78 -8.74
C GLU A 161 14.26 -5.33 -9.96
N GLY A 162 13.52 -6.28 -10.57
CA GLY A 162 12.76 -5.97 -11.78
C GLY A 162 11.85 -4.76 -11.49
N THR A 163 11.70 -3.91 -12.47
CA THR A 163 10.83 -2.74 -12.38
C THR A 163 9.43 -3.21 -12.00
N GLY A 164 8.96 -2.76 -10.86
CA GLY A 164 7.61 -3.05 -10.38
C GLY A 164 6.56 -2.23 -11.12
N ARG A 165 5.31 -2.42 -10.76
CA ARG A 165 4.21 -1.54 -11.17
C ARG A 165 3.59 -0.87 -9.94
N LEU A 166 3.04 0.31 -10.13
CA LEU A 166 2.26 1.01 -9.12
C LEU A 166 0.78 0.71 -9.35
N GLU A 167 0.12 0.21 -8.33
CA GLU A 167 -1.32 -0.02 -8.34
C GLU A 167 -2.01 0.89 -7.33
N VAL A 168 -3.25 1.24 -7.63
CA VAL A 168 -4.17 1.94 -6.75
C VAL A 168 -5.37 1.05 -6.48
N PHE A 169 -5.67 0.83 -5.21
CA PHE A 169 -6.91 0.21 -4.75
C PHE A 169 -7.90 1.30 -4.38
N ASP A 170 -9.12 1.16 -4.84
CA ASP A 170 -10.22 2.06 -4.56
C ASP A 170 -11.27 1.35 -3.71
N PHE A 171 -11.60 1.93 -2.55
CA PHE A 171 -12.58 1.35 -1.62
C PHE A 171 -14.01 1.39 -2.15
N ASP A 172 -14.36 2.36 -3.01
CA ASP A 172 -15.71 2.46 -3.58
C ASP A 172 -15.97 1.34 -4.60
N SER A 173 -15.00 1.06 -5.47
CA SER A 173 -15.09 -0.03 -6.44
C SER A 173 -14.64 -1.39 -5.89
N GLN A 174 -13.91 -1.40 -4.78
CA GLN A 174 -13.23 -2.56 -4.19
C GLN A 174 -12.30 -3.29 -5.16
N ARG A 175 -11.63 -2.54 -6.04
CA ARG A 175 -10.74 -3.06 -7.07
C ARG A 175 -9.39 -2.37 -7.05
N ALA A 176 -8.38 -3.12 -7.42
CA ALA A 176 -7.06 -2.58 -7.71
C ALA A 176 -6.90 -2.37 -9.23
N GLU A 177 -6.40 -1.21 -9.62
CA GLU A 177 -6.10 -0.85 -11.01
C GLU A 177 -4.62 -0.44 -11.10
N THR A 178 -3.99 -0.69 -12.25
CA THR A 178 -2.62 -0.23 -12.49
C THR A 178 -2.64 1.28 -12.74
N LEU A 179 -1.92 2.01 -11.91
CA LEU A 179 -1.72 3.45 -12.06
C LEU A 179 -0.52 3.76 -12.96
N MET A 180 0.54 2.91 -12.89
CA MET A 180 1.73 3.01 -13.72
C MET A 180 2.39 1.64 -13.88
N ASP A 181 2.71 1.26 -15.12
CA ASP A 181 3.26 -0.07 -15.47
C ASP A 181 4.73 -0.25 -15.03
N LYS A 182 5.47 0.87 -14.85
CA LYS A 182 6.87 0.86 -14.41
C LYS A 182 7.06 1.80 -13.23
N ALA A 183 7.36 1.24 -12.08
CA ALA A 183 7.63 1.99 -10.85
C ALA A 183 8.59 1.22 -9.94
N ASP A 184 9.73 1.81 -9.63
CA ASP A 184 10.66 1.26 -8.64
C ASP A 184 10.28 1.68 -7.22
N ASP A 185 9.83 2.91 -7.06
CA ASP A 185 9.39 3.50 -5.80
C ASP A 185 8.40 4.64 -6.05
N PHE A 186 7.65 5.01 -5.02
CA PHE A 186 6.78 6.16 -5.06
C PHE A 186 6.75 6.90 -3.72
N GLN A 187 6.39 8.16 -3.75
CA GLN A 187 6.19 8.97 -2.56
C GLN A 187 4.93 9.80 -2.73
N LEU A 188 4.03 9.74 -1.75
CA LEU A 188 2.88 10.64 -1.71
C LEU A 188 3.30 12.02 -1.22
N ALA A 189 2.76 13.05 -1.85
CA ALA A 189 2.86 14.42 -1.39
C ALA A 189 2.01 14.63 -0.12
N ALA A 190 2.16 15.77 0.53
CA ALA A 190 1.45 16.09 1.77
C ALA A 190 -0.08 16.22 1.60
N ASP A 191 -0.55 16.41 0.38
CA ASP A 191 -1.97 16.46 0.01
C ASP A 191 -2.62 15.06 -0.07
N HIS A 192 -1.82 14.00 -0.01
CA HIS A 192 -2.23 12.60 -0.22
C HIS A 192 -2.98 12.35 -1.56
N ALA A 193 -2.93 13.30 -2.50
CA ALA A 193 -3.58 13.23 -3.80
C ALA A 193 -2.58 13.21 -4.95
N THR A 194 -1.37 13.71 -4.73
CA THR A 194 -0.29 13.73 -5.70
C THR A 194 0.75 12.68 -5.34
N VAL A 195 1.18 11.88 -6.30
CA VAL A 195 2.21 10.86 -6.13
C VAL A 195 3.40 11.14 -7.05
N LEU A 196 4.59 11.17 -6.47
CA LEU A 196 5.86 11.18 -7.17
C LEU A 196 6.31 9.74 -7.38
N VAL A 197 6.46 9.33 -8.63
CA VAL A 197 6.88 7.98 -9.03
C VAL A 197 8.29 8.03 -9.57
N ARG A 198 9.10 7.04 -9.21
CA ARG A 198 10.44 6.83 -9.75
C ARG A 198 10.49 5.58 -10.62
N ASP A 199 11.02 5.71 -11.84
CA ASP A 199 11.38 4.63 -12.73
C ASP A 199 12.87 4.78 -13.14
N GLY A 200 13.74 3.98 -12.57
CA GLY A 200 15.18 4.10 -12.75
C GLY A 200 15.72 5.45 -12.31
N LYS A 201 16.16 6.26 -13.28
CA LYS A 201 16.64 7.63 -13.11
C LYS A 201 15.59 8.70 -13.44
N ARG A 202 14.36 8.31 -13.66
CA ARG A 202 13.27 9.22 -14.01
C ARG A 202 12.32 9.42 -12.85
N LEU A 203 11.80 10.64 -12.74
CA LEU A 203 10.73 10.99 -11.80
C LEU A 203 9.53 11.53 -12.56
N ARG A 204 8.34 11.18 -12.11
CA ARG A 204 7.07 11.72 -12.63
C ARG A 204 6.13 12.01 -11.47
N ALA A 205 5.50 13.19 -11.49
CA ALA A 205 4.44 13.53 -10.55
C ALA A 205 3.09 13.35 -11.27
N ILE A 206 2.22 12.55 -10.69
CA ILE A 206 0.88 12.28 -11.22
C ILE A 206 -0.16 12.38 -10.11
N ALA A 207 -1.42 12.57 -10.46
CA ALA A 207 -2.53 12.47 -9.51
C ALA A 207 -2.85 11.01 -9.21
N VAL A 208 -3.34 10.72 -8.01
CA VAL A 208 -3.73 9.36 -7.58
C VAL A 208 -4.87 8.78 -8.41
N ASP A 209 -5.69 9.63 -9.01
CA ASP A 209 -6.78 9.27 -9.94
C ASP A 209 -6.39 9.34 -11.42
N HIS A 210 -5.09 9.57 -11.69
CA HIS A 210 -4.57 9.58 -13.05
C HIS A 210 -4.86 8.24 -13.74
N ARG A 211 -5.39 8.30 -14.95
CA ARG A 211 -5.52 7.14 -15.83
C ARG A 211 -4.57 7.33 -17.00
N GLU A 212 -3.62 6.43 -17.13
CA GLU A 212 -2.78 6.41 -18.32
C GLU A 212 -3.63 6.09 -19.55
N ASP A 213 -3.79 7.07 -20.43
CA ASP A 213 -4.24 6.79 -21.79
C ASP A 213 -3.11 6.02 -22.47
N ARG A 214 -3.33 4.73 -22.77
CA ARG A 214 -2.36 3.83 -23.46
C ARG A 214 -1.79 4.40 -24.77
N ARG A 215 -2.23 5.58 -25.19
CA ARG A 215 -1.75 6.29 -26.38
C ARG A 215 -0.64 7.28 -26.12
N GLU A 216 -0.46 7.74 -24.87
CA GLU A 216 0.57 8.74 -24.54
C GLU A 216 1.98 8.14 -24.44
N ASP A 217 2.11 6.86 -24.05
CA ASP A 217 3.42 6.20 -23.92
C ASP A 217 3.96 5.59 -25.23
N ALA A 218 3.14 5.51 -26.29
CA ALA A 218 3.55 4.91 -27.56
C ALA A 218 4.38 5.83 -28.46
N ASP A 219 4.47 7.12 -28.16
CA ASP A 219 5.16 8.12 -29.00
C ASP A 219 6.45 8.67 -28.39
N ASP A 220 6.88 8.18 -27.22
CA ASP A 220 8.12 8.65 -26.57
C ASP A 220 9.31 7.73 -26.86
N GLY A 221 9.59 7.49 -28.14
CA GLY A 221 10.85 6.90 -28.61
C GLY A 221 12.06 7.82 -28.47
N GLY A 222 11.91 8.98 -27.85
CA GLY A 222 12.95 9.98 -27.63
C GLY A 222 13.52 9.93 -26.21
N ASP A 223 14.82 9.86 -26.13
CA ASP A 223 15.66 9.83 -24.91
C ASP A 223 15.62 11.18 -24.13
N THR A 224 14.75 12.11 -24.50
CA THR A 224 14.66 13.46 -23.90
C THR A 224 13.36 13.62 -23.09
N PRO A 225 13.45 14.03 -21.81
CA PRO A 225 12.27 14.34 -21.00
C PRO A 225 11.48 15.48 -21.66
N SER A 226 10.22 15.22 -21.93
CA SER A 226 9.35 16.26 -22.47
C SER A 226 8.38 16.75 -21.40
N ARG A 227 8.04 18.06 -21.43
CA ARG A 227 6.98 18.59 -20.56
C ARG A 227 5.63 17.92 -20.80
N LYS A 228 5.43 17.27 -21.94
CA LYS A 228 4.21 16.54 -22.28
C LYS A 228 4.12 15.21 -21.58
N SER A 229 5.25 14.48 -21.41
CA SER A 229 5.29 13.20 -20.69
C SER A 229 5.33 13.37 -19.17
N GLY A 230 5.68 14.58 -18.67
CA GLY A 230 5.81 14.85 -17.23
C GLY A 230 7.00 14.17 -16.55
N TRP A 231 7.85 13.47 -17.31
CA TRP A 231 9.06 12.82 -16.80
C TRP A 231 10.22 13.81 -16.66
N ILE A 232 10.98 13.69 -15.59
CA ILE A 232 12.21 14.42 -15.30
C ILE A 232 13.33 13.39 -15.11
N ASP A 233 14.43 13.51 -15.86
CA ASP A 233 15.65 12.71 -15.65
C ASP A 233 16.47 13.27 -14.48
N LEU A 234 17.09 12.36 -13.69
CA LEU A 234 17.96 12.70 -12.55
C LEU A 234 19.46 12.62 -12.95
#